data_18fdde8a5a3d4e25508c067069c80755
#
_entry.id   18fdde8a5a3d4e25508c067069c80755
#
_cell.length_a   1.000
_cell.length_b   1.000
_cell.length_c   1.000
_cell.angle_alpha   90.00
_cell.angle_beta   90.00
_cell.angle_gamma   90.00
#
_symmetry.space_group_name_H-M   'P 1'
#
loop_
_entity.id
_entity.type
_entity.pdbx_description
1 polymer ?
#
loop_
_entity_poly.entity_id
_entity_poly.type
_entity_poly.pdbx_seq_one_letter_code
_entity_poly.pdbx_strand_id
1 'polypeptide(L)'
;MSAHLGVSRPTVRAGLRALATLGVVRSRRGSGTFITDGPPVLGSEPLSFLAALHGFTRGEMYEVRRILEVGAAGLAADRASPDHISTLADEVAGMFATLDDPNAFLSHDIRFHRTVGLSSGNPIVASLAEMVSGMYHEHRRATAVNASDRDLREAAEAHRRIYQAIRARDAQQARDAMNEHLRTAQAFQEAEPDPPIAVTRVTVPIPNPRT
;
A
#
# COMPACT_ATOMS: atom_id res chain seq x y z
N MET A 1 -28.12 -2.66 20.51
CA MET A 1 -27.44 -1.53 19.82
C MET A 1 -28.42 -0.57 19.16
N SER A 2 -29.26 -0.97 18.21
CA SER A 2 -30.25 -0.05 17.58
C SER A 2 -31.20 0.61 18.60
N ALA A 3 -31.73 -0.15 19.55
CA ALA A 3 -32.58 0.37 20.62
C ALA A 3 -31.87 1.36 21.56
N HIS A 4 -30.57 1.16 21.84
CA HIS A 4 -29.76 2.07 22.66
C HIS A 4 -29.42 3.39 21.95
N LEU A 5 -29.29 3.33 20.61
CA LEU A 5 -28.94 4.48 19.78
C LEU A 5 -30.19 5.25 19.27
N GLY A 6 -31.39 4.75 19.53
CA GLY A 6 -32.64 5.37 19.05
C GLY A 6 -32.78 5.41 17.53
N VAL A 7 -32.05 4.55 16.79
CA VAL A 7 -32.04 4.52 15.32
C VAL A 7 -32.44 3.15 14.77
N SER A 8 -32.85 3.13 13.50
CA SER A 8 -33.28 1.90 12.84
C SER A 8 -32.13 0.89 12.66
N ARG A 9 -32.46 -0.42 12.61
CA ARG A 9 -31.45 -1.47 12.32
C ARG A 9 -30.71 -1.25 10.98
N PRO A 10 -31.37 -0.84 9.88
CA PRO A 10 -30.68 -0.48 8.64
C PRO A 10 -29.67 0.65 8.82
N THR A 11 -30.02 1.70 9.57
CA THR A 11 -29.12 2.84 9.86
C THR A 11 -27.87 2.38 10.63
N VAL A 12 -28.04 1.54 11.65
CA VAL A 12 -26.90 0.96 12.37
C VAL A 12 -26.01 0.14 11.44
N ARG A 13 -26.60 -0.69 10.57
CA ARG A 13 -25.85 -1.48 9.58
C ARG A 13 -25.06 -0.60 8.60
N ALA A 14 -25.67 0.47 8.12
CA ALA A 14 -24.99 1.43 7.24
C ALA A 14 -23.81 2.09 7.95
N GLY A 15 -24.00 2.57 9.19
CA GLY A 15 -22.91 3.13 10.00
C GLY A 15 -21.77 2.14 10.28
N LEU A 16 -22.10 0.88 10.62
CA LEU A 16 -21.08 -0.14 10.83
C LEU A 16 -20.33 -0.51 9.54
N ARG A 17 -20.99 -0.49 8.38
CA ARG A 17 -20.32 -0.66 7.09
C ARG A 17 -19.35 0.49 6.80
N ALA A 18 -19.78 1.73 7.01
CA ALA A 18 -18.91 2.91 6.84
C ALA A 18 -17.69 2.83 7.77
N LEU A 19 -17.87 2.45 9.04
CA LEU A 19 -16.76 2.26 9.97
C LEU A 19 -15.84 1.08 9.59
N ALA A 20 -16.40 0.03 8.97
CA ALA A 20 -15.61 -1.08 8.45
C ALA A 20 -14.78 -0.68 7.23
N THR A 21 -15.33 0.15 6.33
CA THR A 21 -14.59 0.72 5.19
C THR A 21 -13.44 1.61 5.66
N LEU A 22 -13.62 2.31 6.77
CA LEU A 22 -12.58 3.11 7.41
C LEU A 22 -11.59 2.28 8.27
N GLY A 23 -11.73 0.96 8.30
CA GLY A 23 -10.87 0.08 9.11
C GLY A 23 -11.05 0.21 10.62
N VAL A 24 -12.02 1.00 11.10
CA VAL A 24 -12.28 1.22 12.55
C VAL A 24 -12.90 0.01 13.21
N VAL A 25 -13.71 -0.74 12.46
CA VAL A 25 -14.34 -1.98 12.97
C VAL A 25 -14.15 -3.13 11.99
N ARG A 26 -14.14 -4.35 12.52
CA ARG A 26 -14.12 -5.59 11.73
C ARG A 26 -15.28 -6.48 12.14
N SER A 27 -16.08 -6.91 11.15
CA SER A 27 -17.18 -7.85 11.36
C SER A 27 -16.73 -9.28 11.12
N ARG A 28 -16.99 -10.18 12.08
CA ARG A 28 -16.78 -11.61 11.94
C ARG A 28 -18.15 -12.29 11.86
N ARG A 29 -18.36 -13.09 10.81
CA ARG A 29 -19.63 -13.80 10.61
C ARG A 29 -19.94 -14.68 11.83
N GLY A 30 -21.12 -14.51 12.42
CA GLY A 30 -21.55 -15.24 13.62
C GLY A 30 -20.99 -14.76 14.95
N SER A 31 -19.96 -13.90 14.97
CA SER A 31 -19.30 -13.46 16.21
C SER A 31 -19.55 -11.99 16.55
N GLY A 32 -20.00 -11.17 15.59
CA GLY A 32 -20.30 -9.76 15.82
C GLY A 32 -19.34 -8.79 15.14
N THR A 33 -19.39 -7.53 15.56
CA THR A 33 -18.52 -6.46 15.09
C THR A 33 -17.64 -5.98 16.23
N PHE A 34 -16.35 -5.90 16.00
CA PHE A 34 -15.32 -5.57 16.98
C PHE A 34 -14.56 -4.32 16.51
N ILE A 35 -14.12 -3.49 17.44
CA ILE A 35 -13.16 -2.43 17.17
C ILE A 35 -11.83 -3.09 16.80
N THR A 36 -11.15 -2.57 15.79
CA THR A 36 -9.82 -3.05 15.38
C THR A 36 -8.76 -2.62 16.40
N ASP A 37 -7.86 -3.52 16.73
CA ASP A 37 -6.70 -3.20 17.56
C ASP A 37 -5.70 -2.40 16.72
N GLY A 38 -5.22 -1.28 17.24
CA GLY A 38 -4.27 -0.39 16.57
C GLY A 38 -4.92 0.68 15.66
N PRO A 39 -4.12 1.49 14.98
CA PRO A 39 -4.63 2.50 14.07
C PRO A 39 -5.39 1.83 12.92
N PRO A 40 -6.50 2.44 12.45
CA PRO A 40 -7.26 1.88 11.33
C PRO A 40 -6.35 1.78 10.10
N VAL A 41 -6.31 0.59 9.49
CA VAL A 41 -5.67 0.42 8.20
C VAL A 41 -6.62 0.99 7.16
N LEU A 42 -6.31 2.17 6.65
CA LEU A 42 -7.02 2.75 5.52
C LEU A 42 -6.67 1.90 4.29
N GLY A 43 -7.68 1.19 3.75
CA GLY A 43 -7.51 0.46 2.49
C GLY A 43 -7.23 1.41 1.31
N SER A 44 -6.78 0.87 0.20
CA SER A 44 -6.57 1.63 -1.04
C SER A 44 -7.87 2.01 -1.74
N GLU A 45 -9.01 1.39 -1.41
CA GLU A 45 -10.27 1.53 -2.14
C GLU A 45 -10.75 2.99 -2.30
N PRO A 46 -10.71 3.89 -1.28
CA PRO A 46 -11.12 5.28 -1.47
C PRO A 46 -10.24 6.00 -2.49
N LEU A 47 -8.93 5.75 -2.47
CA LEU A 47 -7.98 6.37 -3.38
C LEU A 47 -8.09 5.77 -4.79
N SER A 48 -8.27 4.46 -4.91
CA SER A 48 -8.52 3.77 -6.18
C SER A 48 -9.81 4.27 -6.84
N PHE A 49 -10.87 4.52 -6.06
CA PHE A 49 -12.09 5.11 -6.55
C PHE A 49 -11.89 6.54 -7.07
N LEU A 50 -11.15 7.38 -6.34
CA LEU A 50 -10.80 8.73 -6.80
C LEU A 50 -9.92 8.70 -8.04
N ALA A 51 -8.97 7.78 -8.13
CA ALA A 51 -8.12 7.59 -9.31
C ALA A 51 -8.96 7.22 -10.54
N ALA A 52 -9.93 6.32 -10.39
CA ALA A 52 -10.85 5.94 -11.46
C ALA A 52 -11.76 7.10 -11.91
N LEU A 53 -12.19 7.97 -10.98
CA LEU A 53 -13.03 9.13 -11.28
C LEU A 53 -12.27 10.28 -11.96
N HIS A 54 -11.06 10.54 -11.53
CA HIS A 54 -10.27 11.72 -11.90
C HIS A 54 -9.11 11.42 -12.84
N GLY A 55 -8.87 10.14 -13.14
CA GLY A 55 -7.83 9.73 -14.09
C GLY A 55 -6.42 10.02 -13.59
N PHE A 56 -6.12 9.66 -12.32
CA PHE A 56 -4.77 9.82 -11.77
C PHE A 56 -3.74 9.08 -12.63
N THR A 57 -2.64 9.76 -12.92
CA THR A 57 -1.55 9.20 -13.71
C THR A 57 -0.59 8.38 -12.85
N ARG A 58 0.16 7.47 -13.47
CA ARG A 58 1.26 6.75 -12.79
C ARG A 58 2.29 7.74 -12.22
N GLY A 59 2.62 8.80 -12.96
CA GLY A 59 3.57 9.82 -12.51
C GLY A 59 3.14 10.47 -11.20
N GLU A 60 1.87 10.90 -11.09
CA GLU A 60 1.32 11.48 -9.87
C GLU A 60 1.36 10.50 -8.69
N MET A 61 1.06 9.23 -8.95
CA MET A 61 1.14 8.18 -7.92
C MET A 61 2.57 7.99 -7.41
N TYR A 62 3.57 7.94 -8.31
CA TYR A 62 4.98 7.85 -7.92
C TYR A 62 5.47 9.10 -7.18
N GLU A 63 4.98 10.27 -7.55
CA GLU A 63 5.30 11.51 -6.83
C GLU A 63 4.88 11.43 -5.36
N VAL A 64 3.63 11.02 -5.11
CA VAL A 64 3.12 10.83 -3.75
C VAL A 64 3.87 9.73 -3.00
N ARG A 65 4.18 8.60 -3.65
CA ARG A 65 5.02 7.55 -3.06
C ARG A 65 6.37 8.09 -2.61
N ARG A 66 7.06 8.88 -3.47
CA ARG A 66 8.35 9.46 -3.09
C ARG A 66 8.24 10.37 -1.88
N ILE A 67 7.20 11.23 -1.83
CA ILE A 67 6.98 12.12 -0.68
C ILE A 67 6.83 11.31 0.62
N LEU A 68 6.07 10.24 0.60
CA LEU A 68 5.76 9.44 1.78
C LEU A 68 6.87 8.44 2.12
N GLU A 69 7.30 7.62 1.17
CA GLU A 69 8.17 6.48 1.43
C GLU A 69 9.64 6.88 1.63
N VAL A 70 10.12 7.94 0.97
CA VAL A 70 11.45 8.49 1.23
C VAL A 70 11.52 9.05 2.65
N GLY A 71 10.49 9.78 3.08
CA GLY A 71 10.37 10.26 4.46
C GLY A 71 10.30 9.10 5.46
N ALA A 72 9.49 8.08 5.15
CA ALA A 72 9.35 6.89 5.99
C ALA A 72 10.67 6.12 6.14
N ALA A 73 11.46 5.97 5.07
CA ALA A 73 12.75 5.29 5.11
C ALA A 73 13.75 6.00 6.03
N GLY A 74 13.82 7.34 5.97
CA GLY A 74 14.65 8.10 6.89
C GLY A 74 14.22 7.93 8.35
N LEU A 75 12.91 8.01 8.64
CA LEU A 75 12.39 7.79 9.98
C LEU A 75 12.61 6.34 10.45
N ALA A 76 12.51 5.36 9.54
CA ALA A 76 12.78 3.96 9.84
C ALA A 76 14.24 3.74 10.25
N ALA A 77 15.20 4.41 9.61
CA ALA A 77 16.60 4.34 10.03
C ALA A 77 16.78 4.81 11.48
N ASP A 78 16.09 5.87 11.90
CA ASP A 78 16.18 6.39 13.25
C ASP A 78 15.44 5.51 14.28
N ARG A 79 14.35 4.81 13.91
CA ARG A 79 13.34 4.29 14.86
C ARG A 79 13.05 2.79 14.75
N ALA A 80 13.51 2.10 13.70
CA ALA A 80 13.18 0.70 13.51
C ALA A 80 13.59 -0.16 14.72
N SER A 81 12.69 -1.02 15.18
CA SER A 81 12.99 -2.01 16.22
C SER A 81 13.85 -3.17 15.65
N PRO A 82 14.49 -3.98 16.50
CA PRO A 82 15.17 -5.20 16.04
C PRO A 82 14.26 -6.12 15.23
N ASP A 83 12.98 -6.25 15.60
CA ASP A 83 12.00 -7.06 14.89
C ASP A 83 11.69 -6.50 13.49
N HIS A 84 11.59 -5.17 13.36
CA HIS A 84 11.45 -4.52 12.06
C HIS A 84 12.67 -4.80 11.16
N ILE A 85 13.89 -4.70 11.71
CA ILE A 85 15.13 -4.98 10.97
C ILE A 85 15.16 -6.44 10.51
N SER A 86 14.76 -7.39 11.37
CA SER A 86 14.66 -8.81 11.01
C SER A 86 13.64 -9.03 9.88
N THR A 87 12.45 -8.45 10.01
CA THR A 87 11.41 -8.56 8.97
C THR A 87 11.88 -8.00 7.62
N LEU A 88 12.55 -6.84 7.62
CA LEU A 88 13.12 -6.27 6.38
C LEU A 88 14.18 -7.19 5.76
N ALA A 89 15.01 -7.84 6.57
CA ALA A 89 15.99 -8.81 6.10
C ALA A 89 15.33 -10.03 5.44
N ASP A 90 14.27 -10.56 6.08
CA ASP A 90 13.51 -11.70 5.59
C ASP A 90 12.82 -11.39 4.24
N GLU A 91 12.25 -10.18 4.10
CA GLU A 91 11.61 -9.77 2.85
C GLU A 91 12.64 -9.60 1.72
N VAL A 92 13.81 -9.03 2.00
CA VAL A 92 14.90 -8.95 1.01
C VAL A 92 15.39 -10.34 0.62
N ALA A 93 15.59 -11.26 1.58
CA ALA A 93 15.97 -12.63 1.28
C ALA A 93 14.91 -13.36 0.45
N GLY A 94 13.63 -13.14 0.76
CA GLY A 94 12.50 -13.67 0.00
C GLY A 94 12.46 -13.17 -1.45
N MET A 95 12.76 -11.90 -1.71
CA MET A 95 12.88 -11.36 -3.07
C MET A 95 13.96 -12.09 -3.87
N PHE A 96 15.14 -12.32 -3.28
CA PHE A 96 16.21 -13.06 -3.95
C PHE A 96 15.88 -14.55 -4.16
N ALA A 97 15.05 -15.13 -3.31
CA ALA A 97 14.62 -16.52 -3.42
C ALA A 97 13.50 -16.74 -4.47
N THR A 98 12.88 -15.66 -4.96
CA THR A 98 11.70 -15.71 -5.84
C THR A 98 11.90 -14.95 -7.17
N LEU A 99 13.14 -14.89 -7.67
CA LEU A 99 13.46 -14.20 -8.93
C LEU A 99 12.81 -14.84 -10.15
N ASP A 100 12.44 -16.11 -10.06
CA ASP A 100 11.74 -16.89 -11.09
C ASP A 100 10.20 -16.86 -10.94
N ASP A 101 9.68 -16.24 -9.86
CA ASP A 101 8.25 -16.07 -9.59
C ASP A 101 7.90 -14.59 -9.32
N PRO A 102 7.53 -13.82 -10.36
CA PRO A 102 7.21 -12.39 -10.21
C PRO A 102 6.08 -12.09 -9.23
N ASN A 103 5.11 -13.01 -9.04
CA ASN A 103 4.01 -12.82 -8.09
C ASN A 103 4.47 -13.02 -6.63
N ALA A 104 5.30 -14.03 -6.38
CA ALA A 104 5.92 -14.22 -5.08
C ALA A 104 6.86 -13.06 -4.76
N PHE A 105 7.69 -12.62 -5.73
CA PHE A 105 8.53 -11.42 -5.60
C PHE A 105 7.71 -10.20 -5.19
N LEU A 106 6.64 -9.88 -5.93
CA LEU A 106 5.76 -8.74 -5.63
C LEU A 106 5.16 -8.83 -4.22
N SER A 107 4.89 -10.04 -3.73
CA SER A 107 4.39 -10.22 -2.36
C SER A 107 5.43 -9.83 -1.30
N HIS A 108 6.72 -10.09 -1.55
CA HIS A 108 7.82 -9.64 -0.71
C HIS A 108 8.04 -8.12 -0.81
N ASP A 109 7.98 -7.57 -2.01
CA ASP A 109 8.04 -6.12 -2.28
C ASP A 109 7.00 -5.34 -1.46
N ILE A 110 5.75 -5.79 -1.52
CA ILE A 110 4.63 -5.19 -0.76
C ILE A 110 4.93 -5.20 0.75
N ARG A 111 5.34 -6.34 1.29
CA ARG A 111 5.63 -6.46 2.73
C ARG A 111 6.83 -5.65 3.15
N PHE A 112 7.84 -5.53 2.29
CA PHE A 112 9.01 -4.69 2.55
C PHE A 112 8.60 -3.22 2.71
N HIS A 113 7.92 -2.64 1.73
CA HIS A 113 7.48 -1.23 1.77
C HIS A 113 6.56 -0.95 2.95
N ARG A 114 5.63 -1.86 3.24
CA ARG A 114 4.79 -1.80 4.43
C ARG A 114 5.62 -1.78 5.71
N THR A 115 6.63 -2.65 5.82
CA THR A 115 7.50 -2.72 7.00
C THR A 115 8.32 -1.44 7.16
N VAL A 116 8.82 -0.84 6.07
CA VAL A 116 9.46 0.49 6.12
C VAL A 116 8.50 1.53 6.69
N GLY A 117 7.25 1.57 6.22
CA GLY A 117 6.23 2.48 6.73
C GLY A 117 5.98 2.30 8.23
N LEU A 118 5.78 1.07 8.69
CA LEU A 118 5.59 0.74 10.12
C LEU A 118 6.82 1.12 10.97
N SER A 119 8.02 0.88 10.43
CA SER A 119 9.30 1.20 11.08
C SER A 119 9.53 2.69 11.29
N SER A 120 8.80 3.55 10.57
CA SER A 120 8.85 5.00 10.75
C SER A 120 8.44 5.45 12.16
N GLY A 121 7.75 4.59 12.92
CA GLY A 121 7.19 4.92 14.23
C GLY A 121 6.11 6.00 14.20
N ASN A 122 5.62 6.37 13.01
CA ASN A 122 4.52 7.32 12.83
C ASN A 122 3.33 6.59 12.17
N PRO A 123 2.25 6.29 12.91
CA PRO A 123 1.13 5.52 12.40
C PRO A 123 0.39 6.22 11.24
N ILE A 124 0.42 7.56 11.18
CA ILE A 124 -0.20 8.31 10.08
C ILE A 124 0.62 8.11 8.79
N VAL A 125 1.95 8.23 8.87
CA VAL A 125 2.85 7.98 7.73
C VAL A 125 2.70 6.54 7.25
N ALA A 126 2.67 5.56 8.16
CA ALA A 126 2.46 4.15 7.83
C ALA A 126 1.13 3.92 7.11
N SER A 127 0.02 4.49 7.61
CA SER A 127 -1.30 4.33 7.00
C SER A 127 -1.41 4.99 5.63
N LEU A 128 -0.84 6.18 5.45
CA LEU A 128 -0.84 6.87 4.16
C LEU A 128 0.05 6.15 3.13
N ALA A 129 1.24 5.69 3.53
CA ALA A 129 2.12 4.91 2.66
C ALA A 129 1.45 3.60 2.24
N GLU A 130 0.81 2.87 3.17
CA GLU A 130 0.07 1.64 2.89
C GLU A 130 -1.06 1.88 1.87
N MET A 131 -1.85 2.95 2.05
CA MET A 131 -2.96 3.29 1.16
C MET A 131 -2.48 3.58 -0.27
N VAL A 132 -1.43 4.37 -0.43
CA VAL A 132 -0.88 4.73 -1.75
C VAL A 132 -0.18 3.54 -2.38
N SER A 133 0.64 2.81 -1.62
CA SER A 133 1.34 1.62 -2.12
C SER A 133 0.35 0.50 -2.46
N GLY A 134 -0.74 0.34 -1.70
CA GLY A 134 -1.80 -0.63 -2.00
C GLY A 134 -2.41 -0.41 -3.38
N MET A 135 -2.73 0.83 -3.74
CA MET A 135 -3.24 1.17 -5.07
C MET A 135 -2.20 0.84 -6.18
N TYR A 136 -0.93 1.15 -5.94
CA TYR A 136 0.15 0.79 -6.85
C TYR A 136 0.27 -0.72 -7.06
N HIS A 137 0.20 -1.49 -5.99
CA HIS A 137 0.35 -2.95 -6.05
C HIS A 137 -0.81 -3.65 -6.76
N GLU A 138 -2.03 -3.15 -6.64
CA GLU A 138 -3.18 -3.64 -7.43
C GLU A 138 -2.89 -3.52 -8.94
N HIS A 139 -2.32 -2.38 -9.35
CA HIS A 139 -1.92 -2.17 -10.74
C HIS A 139 -0.75 -3.10 -11.14
N ARG A 140 0.28 -3.25 -10.29
CA ARG A 140 1.45 -4.10 -10.56
C ARG A 140 1.13 -5.57 -10.69
N ARG A 141 0.13 -6.09 -10.00
CA ARG A 141 -0.31 -7.50 -10.17
C ARG A 141 -0.70 -7.84 -11.59
N ALA A 142 -1.21 -6.89 -12.34
CA ALA A 142 -1.59 -7.08 -13.74
C ALA A 142 -0.37 -7.07 -14.68
N THR A 143 0.74 -6.41 -14.32
CA THR A 143 1.91 -6.20 -15.18
C THR A 143 3.16 -6.94 -14.74
N ALA A 144 3.23 -7.43 -13.50
CA ALA A 144 4.41 -8.06 -12.91
C ALA A 144 4.92 -9.29 -13.70
N VAL A 145 4.02 -10.00 -14.38
CA VAL A 145 4.33 -11.21 -15.17
C VAL A 145 5.31 -10.94 -16.34
N ASN A 146 5.53 -9.69 -16.71
CA ASN A 146 6.40 -9.31 -17.81
C ASN A 146 7.85 -8.96 -17.36
N ALA A 147 8.11 -8.93 -16.04
CA ALA A 147 9.43 -8.62 -15.51
C ALA A 147 10.40 -9.78 -15.73
N SER A 148 11.61 -9.50 -16.26
CA SER A 148 12.65 -10.51 -16.39
C SER A 148 13.36 -10.78 -15.08
N ASP A 149 14.02 -11.95 -14.94
CA ASP A 149 14.85 -12.28 -13.77
C ASP A 149 15.91 -11.20 -13.49
N ARG A 150 16.42 -10.58 -14.54
CA ARG A 150 17.37 -9.48 -14.42
C ARG A 150 16.74 -8.27 -13.75
N ASP A 151 15.53 -7.86 -14.18
CA ASP A 151 14.83 -6.69 -13.65
C ASP A 151 14.47 -6.93 -12.18
N LEU A 152 14.00 -8.16 -11.84
CA LEU A 152 13.70 -8.55 -10.47
C LEU A 152 14.95 -8.55 -9.59
N ARG A 153 16.09 -8.97 -10.11
CA ARG A 153 17.37 -8.94 -9.39
C ARG A 153 17.84 -7.51 -9.14
N GLU A 154 17.75 -6.63 -10.13
CA GLU A 154 18.07 -5.21 -9.97
C GLU A 154 17.16 -4.54 -8.92
N ALA A 155 15.87 -4.88 -8.92
CA ALA A 155 14.92 -4.42 -7.89
C ALA A 155 15.29 -4.95 -6.50
N ALA A 156 15.58 -6.26 -6.35
CA ALA A 156 15.99 -6.85 -5.07
C ALA A 156 17.27 -6.18 -4.51
N GLU A 157 18.24 -5.86 -5.37
CA GLU A 157 19.45 -5.15 -4.99
C GLU A 157 19.15 -3.72 -4.50
N ALA A 158 18.18 -3.04 -5.10
CA ALA A 158 17.74 -1.73 -4.63
C ALA A 158 17.11 -1.83 -3.23
N HIS A 159 16.23 -2.81 -2.98
CA HIS A 159 15.66 -3.07 -1.66
C HIS A 159 16.72 -3.42 -0.63
N ARG A 160 17.73 -4.22 -1.02
CA ARG A 160 18.87 -4.54 -0.15
C ARG A 160 19.63 -3.28 0.29
N ARG A 161 19.87 -2.31 -0.61
CA ARG A 161 20.51 -1.03 -0.27
C ARG A 161 19.69 -0.24 0.75
N ILE A 162 18.37 -0.16 0.59
CA ILE A 162 17.46 0.48 1.54
C ILE A 162 17.56 -0.19 2.93
N TYR A 163 17.43 -1.51 2.97
CA TYR A 163 17.58 -2.30 4.19
C TYR A 163 18.92 -2.05 4.89
N GLN A 164 20.03 -2.07 4.14
CA GLN A 164 21.36 -1.85 4.70
C GLN A 164 21.48 -0.46 5.34
N ALA A 165 20.96 0.58 4.70
CA ALA A 165 20.94 1.94 5.23
C ALA A 165 20.10 2.05 6.51
N ILE A 166 18.90 1.44 6.54
CA ILE A 166 18.05 1.40 7.73
C ILE A 166 18.73 0.64 8.86
N ARG A 167 19.33 -0.51 8.58
CA ARG A 167 20.09 -1.31 9.56
C ARG A 167 21.30 -0.55 10.11
N ALA A 168 21.99 0.20 9.26
CA ALA A 168 23.14 1.02 9.64
C ALA A 168 22.75 2.30 10.40
N ARG A 169 21.46 2.58 10.55
CA ARG A 169 20.95 3.81 11.17
C ARG A 169 21.34 5.08 10.41
N ASP A 170 21.58 4.98 9.12
CA ASP A 170 21.89 6.11 8.25
C ASP A 170 20.62 6.62 7.58
N ALA A 171 20.02 7.64 8.21
CA ALA A 171 18.75 8.19 7.74
C ALA A 171 18.87 8.88 6.37
N GLN A 172 20.03 9.49 6.06
CA GLN A 172 20.21 10.14 4.77
C GLN A 172 20.40 9.10 3.68
N GLN A 173 21.24 8.11 3.89
CA GLN A 173 21.43 7.02 2.93
C GLN A 173 20.12 6.23 2.68
N ALA A 174 19.30 6.05 3.73
CA ALA A 174 17.99 5.40 3.59
C ALA A 174 17.04 6.20 2.70
N ARG A 175 17.00 7.53 2.84
CA ARG A 175 16.23 8.42 1.95
C ARG A 175 16.73 8.33 0.51
N ASP A 176 18.03 8.41 0.31
CA ASP A 176 18.63 8.42 -1.02
C ASP A 176 18.41 7.08 -1.73
N ALA A 177 18.60 5.96 -1.03
CA ALA A 177 18.35 4.63 -1.57
C ALA A 177 16.87 4.41 -1.93
N MET A 178 15.93 4.85 -1.09
CA MET A 178 14.49 4.76 -1.37
C MET A 178 14.10 5.64 -2.57
N ASN A 179 14.60 6.87 -2.63
CA ASN A 179 14.34 7.78 -3.75
C ASN A 179 14.85 7.23 -5.08
N GLU A 180 16.06 6.68 -5.10
CA GLU A 180 16.66 6.04 -6.27
C GLU A 180 15.83 4.84 -6.71
N HIS A 181 15.47 3.95 -5.77
CA HIS A 181 14.63 2.79 -6.04
C HIS A 181 13.29 3.20 -6.71
N LEU A 182 12.58 4.17 -6.13
CA LEU A 182 11.27 4.60 -6.65
C LEU A 182 11.40 5.29 -8.03
N ARG A 183 12.50 6.02 -8.29
CA ARG A 183 12.75 6.61 -9.61
C ARG A 183 13.02 5.54 -10.67
N THR A 184 13.83 4.54 -10.34
CA THR A 184 14.11 3.43 -11.25
C THR A 184 12.85 2.63 -11.55
N ALA A 185 12.04 2.34 -10.53
CA ALA A 185 10.77 1.64 -10.67
C ALA A 185 9.76 2.43 -11.53
N GLN A 186 9.71 3.76 -11.38
CA GLN A 186 8.90 4.63 -12.22
C GLN A 186 9.33 4.56 -13.69
N ALA A 187 10.63 4.74 -13.97
CA ALA A 187 11.17 4.74 -15.33
C ALA A 187 10.92 3.39 -16.03
N PHE A 188 11.05 2.27 -15.30
CA PHE A 188 10.75 0.94 -15.82
C PHE A 188 9.27 0.82 -16.24
N GLN A 189 8.35 1.35 -15.44
CA GLN A 189 6.92 1.26 -15.72
C GLN A 189 6.43 2.25 -16.77
N GLU A 190 7.07 3.39 -16.92
CA GLU A 190 6.76 4.33 -18.01
C GLU A 190 7.13 3.76 -19.39
N ALA A 191 8.06 2.80 -19.44
CA ALA A 191 8.40 2.07 -20.65
C ALA A 191 7.37 0.97 -21.00
N GLU A 192 6.50 0.55 -20.05
CA GLU A 192 5.42 -0.41 -20.30
C GLU A 192 4.17 0.32 -20.81
N PRO A 193 3.45 -0.23 -21.83
CA PRO A 193 2.18 0.35 -22.26
C PRO A 193 1.18 0.32 -21.10
N ASP A 194 0.42 1.42 -20.93
CA ASP A 194 -0.65 1.50 -19.94
C ASP A 194 -1.70 0.42 -20.22
N PRO A 195 -1.97 -0.52 -19.31
CA PRO A 195 -3.15 -1.34 -19.44
C PRO A 195 -4.36 -0.40 -19.35
N PRO A 196 -5.40 -0.60 -20.19
CA PRO A 196 -6.59 0.21 -20.10
C PRO A 196 -7.13 0.13 -18.68
N ILE A 197 -7.30 1.28 -18.02
CA ILE A 197 -8.00 1.34 -16.74
C ILE A 197 -9.37 0.78 -16.98
N ALA A 198 -9.67 -0.39 -16.45
CA ALA A 198 -10.98 -1.00 -16.55
C ALA A 198 -11.96 -0.15 -15.72
N VAL A 199 -12.46 0.91 -16.33
CA VAL A 199 -13.57 1.68 -15.78
C VAL A 199 -14.80 0.80 -15.90
N THR A 200 -15.09 0.03 -14.89
CA THR A 200 -16.43 -0.54 -14.73
C THR A 200 -17.38 0.64 -14.59
N ARG A 201 -18.01 1.04 -15.69
CA ARG A 201 -19.07 2.06 -15.66
C ARG A 201 -20.16 1.55 -14.73
N VAL A 202 -20.11 1.98 -13.49
CA VAL A 202 -21.25 1.82 -12.57
C VAL A 202 -22.31 2.80 -13.04
N THR A 203 -23.24 2.34 -13.86
CA THR A 203 -24.48 3.07 -14.16
C THR A 203 -25.30 3.06 -12.88
N VAL A 204 -25.22 4.14 -12.10
CA VAL A 204 -26.13 4.38 -10.99
C VAL A 204 -27.47 4.81 -11.63
N PRO A 205 -28.56 4.05 -11.46
CA PRO A 205 -29.88 4.51 -11.91
C PRO A 205 -30.24 5.76 -11.11
N ILE A 206 -30.35 6.89 -11.79
CA ILE A 206 -30.84 8.13 -11.17
C ILE A 206 -32.34 7.93 -10.95
N PRO A 207 -32.86 7.96 -9.70
CA PRO A 207 -34.28 7.86 -9.46
C PRO A 207 -34.98 9.03 -10.18
N ASN A 208 -35.99 8.69 -11.00
CA ASN A 208 -36.78 9.70 -11.69
C ASN A 208 -37.48 10.58 -10.65
N PRO A 209 -37.31 11.92 -10.65
CA PRO A 209 -37.93 12.81 -9.64
C PRO A 209 -39.46 13.01 -9.81
N ARG A 210 -40.11 12.14 -10.60
CA ARG A 210 -41.57 12.24 -10.83
C ARG A 210 -42.24 10.87 -10.64
N THR A 211 -42.51 10.51 -9.39
CA THR A 211 -43.70 9.73 -8.94
C THR A 211 -43.98 10.06 -7.48
#